data_95a642e9ed03bade297e3f44813ac087
#
_entry.id   95a642e9ed03bade297e3f44813ac087
#
_cell.length_a   1.000
_cell.length_b   1.000
_cell.length_c   1.000
_cell.angle_alpha   90.00
_cell.angle_beta   90.00
_cell.angle_gamma   90.00
#
_symmetry.space_group_name_H-M   'P 1'
#
loop_
_entity.id
_entity.type
_entity.pdbx_description
1 polymer ?
#
loop_
_entity_poly.entity_id
_entity_poly.type
_entity_poly.pdbx_seq_one_letter_code
_entity_poly.pdbx_strand_id
1 'polypeptide(L)'
;MQMLSVVDPRFILMVLLGSVAGLFVGAIPGLSVSMATALLVSITYTWEHSDALAMIMGVYVVGVFSGAVSAILINIPGAPSSVVTTLDGYPMSKKGQSYKALFTATIYSFIGSLFGLLALGLLAEPVSRVAIKFTKMDYFLLALFGLATVGSVSTKNYAKGLISVMIGLVISMIGLDPLMGTKRLTFGIQNLAGGVSTVPALVGFFGFAEVLSVVYNMKQEQNVLAMEKAKVSLKEILKSWKLSLYTSTIGLLVGALPGAGGPVASFIAYNEAKRLVKKPEVPFGEGAVEGIVASESSNNACIGGALIPMLTLAVPGDAVTAIILSVFYVHGLQPGPLFITQNKESFYSIVVAGIIACFALLLLGLIVAPRICKVITIPKNIMIPVVTSLCVIGSFACNNRLFDVGLMFFFGLMGFMMRRFDYPVAPLILAMVLGKMMDSNFRQALSLASSSDNPFMAMFGHPITIVLSICTLFVLLGNIPWTKPYIDKVKGIFSRKTA
;
A
#
# COMPACT_ATOMS: atom_id res chain seq x y z
N MET A 1 -18.54 18.22 -15.44
CA MET A 1 -17.78 18.54 -16.67
C MET A 1 -16.28 18.29 -16.53
N GLN A 2 -15.59 18.79 -15.52
CA GLN A 2 -14.13 18.60 -15.35
C GLN A 2 -13.66 17.11 -15.21
N MET A 3 -14.51 16.19 -14.74
CA MET A 3 -14.18 14.75 -14.71
C MET A 3 -14.18 14.10 -16.11
N LEU A 4 -14.97 14.61 -17.04
CA LEU A 4 -15.07 14.03 -18.38
C LEU A 4 -14.01 14.58 -19.35
N SER A 5 -13.43 15.75 -19.06
CA SER A 5 -12.36 16.33 -19.90
C SER A 5 -11.04 15.55 -19.85
N VAL A 6 -10.87 14.73 -18.80
CA VAL A 6 -9.66 13.90 -18.59
C VAL A 6 -9.76 12.55 -19.34
N VAL A 7 -10.99 12.15 -19.72
CA VAL A 7 -11.25 10.82 -20.29
C VAL A 7 -11.14 10.88 -21.81
N ASP A 8 -9.99 10.55 -22.34
CA ASP A 8 -9.78 10.29 -23.74
C ASP A 8 -9.57 8.76 -23.99
N PRO A 9 -9.61 8.29 -25.25
CA PRO A 9 -9.39 6.89 -25.57
C PRO A 9 -8.01 6.36 -25.12
N ARG A 10 -6.97 7.22 -25.13
CA ARG A 10 -5.62 6.86 -24.72
C ARG A 10 -5.56 6.65 -23.20
N PHE A 11 -6.18 7.54 -22.42
CA PHE A 11 -6.29 7.40 -20.98
C PHE A 11 -6.97 6.09 -20.59
N ILE A 12 -8.13 5.78 -21.22
CA ILE A 12 -8.84 4.51 -20.97
C ILE A 12 -7.94 3.32 -21.31
N LEU A 13 -7.25 3.38 -22.44
CA LEU A 13 -6.32 2.32 -22.86
C LEU A 13 -5.21 2.10 -21.82
N MET A 14 -4.63 3.18 -21.25
CA MET A 14 -3.60 3.09 -20.22
C MET A 14 -4.15 2.43 -18.94
N VAL A 15 -5.36 2.79 -18.51
CA VAL A 15 -6.01 2.12 -17.36
C VAL A 15 -6.22 0.63 -17.63
N LEU A 16 -6.69 0.27 -18.82
CA LEU A 16 -6.95 -1.13 -19.19
C LEU A 16 -5.65 -1.94 -19.29
N LEU A 17 -4.60 -1.39 -19.90
CA LEU A 17 -3.29 -2.02 -19.97
C LEU A 17 -2.71 -2.24 -18.56
N GLY A 18 -2.80 -1.22 -17.69
CA GLY A 18 -2.43 -1.33 -16.30
C GLY A 18 -3.25 -2.39 -15.55
N SER A 19 -4.56 -2.45 -15.81
CA SER A 19 -5.46 -3.43 -15.21
C SER A 19 -5.09 -4.88 -15.60
N VAL A 20 -4.78 -5.10 -16.86
CA VAL A 20 -4.32 -6.41 -17.35
C VAL A 20 -2.96 -6.76 -16.72
N ALA A 21 -2.00 -5.83 -16.71
CA ALA A 21 -0.71 -6.04 -16.07
C ALA A 21 -0.86 -6.35 -14.57
N GLY A 22 -1.72 -5.61 -13.86
CA GLY A 22 -2.04 -5.83 -12.46
C GLY A 22 -2.62 -7.21 -12.19
N LEU A 23 -3.54 -7.68 -13.05
CA LEU A 23 -4.11 -9.01 -12.93
C LEU A 23 -3.03 -10.10 -13.03
N PHE A 24 -2.14 -10.00 -13.99
CA PHE A 24 -1.07 -10.99 -14.18
C PHE A 24 -0.05 -10.94 -13.03
N VAL A 25 0.43 -9.76 -12.68
CA VAL A 25 1.46 -9.62 -11.65
C VAL A 25 0.95 -10.09 -10.29
N GLY A 26 -0.24 -9.69 -9.87
CA GLY A 26 -0.76 -10.09 -8.57
C GLY A 26 -1.19 -11.56 -8.48
N ALA A 27 -1.54 -12.20 -9.63
CA ALA A 27 -1.89 -13.63 -9.67
C ALA A 27 -0.66 -14.56 -9.66
N ILE A 28 0.50 -14.09 -10.10
CA ILE A 28 1.73 -14.91 -10.15
C ILE A 28 2.41 -14.87 -8.79
N PRO A 29 2.56 -15.98 -8.07
CA PRO A 29 3.25 -16.03 -6.79
C PRO A 29 4.72 -15.58 -6.93
N GLY A 30 5.13 -14.71 -6.02
CA GLY A 30 6.47 -14.13 -6.04
C GLY A 30 6.58 -12.84 -6.86
N LEU A 31 5.48 -12.37 -7.48
CA LEU A 31 5.38 -11.01 -7.98
C LEU A 31 4.42 -10.22 -7.07
N SER A 32 4.72 -8.96 -6.82
CA SER A 32 3.87 -8.12 -5.98
C SER A 32 3.39 -6.88 -6.73
N VAL A 33 2.23 -6.37 -6.32
CA VAL A 33 1.70 -5.11 -6.84
C VAL A 33 2.71 -3.97 -6.62
N SER A 34 3.37 -3.96 -5.45
CA SER A 34 4.42 -2.99 -5.15
C SER A 34 5.59 -3.07 -6.14
N MET A 35 5.99 -4.30 -6.53
CA MET A 35 7.02 -4.50 -7.55
C MET A 35 6.58 -3.94 -8.90
N ALA A 36 5.38 -4.30 -9.36
CA ALA A 36 4.87 -3.80 -10.64
C ALA A 36 4.75 -2.28 -10.65
N THR A 37 4.24 -1.69 -9.57
CA THR A 37 4.15 -0.23 -9.44
C THR A 37 5.54 0.41 -9.45
N ALA A 38 6.54 -0.17 -8.74
CA ALA A 38 7.90 0.35 -8.74
C ALA A 38 8.56 0.30 -10.13
N LEU A 39 8.34 -0.78 -10.88
CA LEU A 39 8.84 -0.88 -12.27
C LEU A 39 8.15 0.15 -13.18
N LEU A 40 6.85 0.37 -13.00
CA LEU A 40 6.11 1.36 -13.78
C LEU A 40 6.59 2.79 -13.53
N VAL A 41 7.03 3.15 -12.32
CA VAL A 41 7.63 4.47 -12.07
C VAL A 41 8.77 4.74 -13.04
N SER A 42 9.60 3.74 -13.27
CA SER A 42 10.74 3.85 -14.16
C SER A 42 10.36 3.90 -15.64
N ILE A 43 9.40 3.06 -16.04
CA ILE A 43 8.95 2.96 -17.44
C ILE A 43 8.18 4.22 -17.85
N THR A 44 7.40 4.78 -16.93
CA THR A 44 6.54 5.94 -17.18
C THR A 44 7.23 7.28 -16.95
N TYR A 45 8.52 7.29 -16.61
CA TYR A 45 9.29 8.48 -16.27
C TYR A 45 9.19 9.60 -17.32
N THR A 46 9.18 9.26 -18.60
CA THR A 46 9.09 10.20 -19.73
C THR A 46 7.67 10.41 -20.26
N TRP A 47 6.68 9.78 -19.65
CA TRP A 47 5.29 9.85 -20.09
C TRP A 47 4.62 11.12 -19.54
N GLU A 48 3.49 11.47 -20.13
CA GLU A 48 2.60 12.45 -19.50
C GLU A 48 2.10 11.90 -18.16
N HIS A 49 2.01 12.77 -17.15
CA HIS A 49 1.63 12.38 -15.80
C HIS A 49 0.24 11.71 -15.73
N SER A 50 -0.71 12.14 -16.59
CA SER A 50 -2.05 11.55 -16.70
C SER A 50 -2.01 10.09 -17.12
N ASP A 51 -1.22 9.75 -18.16
CA ASP A 51 -1.04 8.39 -18.65
C ASP A 51 -0.33 7.49 -17.63
N ALA A 52 0.71 8.03 -17.00
CA ALA A 52 1.45 7.32 -15.95
C ALA A 52 0.53 6.96 -14.77
N LEU A 53 -0.23 7.93 -14.27
CA LEU A 53 -1.18 7.72 -13.18
C LEU A 53 -2.32 6.78 -13.58
N ALA A 54 -2.83 6.89 -14.80
CA ALA A 54 -3.87 6.01 -15.33
C ALA A 54 -3.42 4.54 -15.32
N MET A 55 -2.24 4.26 -15.86
CA MET A 55 -1.67 2.90 -15.89
C MET A 55 -1.38 2.36 -14.48
N ILE A 56 -0.81 3.18 -13.61
CA ILE A 56 -0.49 2.79 -12.23
C ILE A 56 -1.75 2.51 -11.42
N MET A 57 -2.80 3.31 -11.59
CA MET A 57 -4.09 3.06 -10.93
C MET A 57 -4.73 1.74 -11.39
N GLY A 58 -4.62 1.42 -12.68
CA GLY A 58 -5.03 0.12 -13.22
C GLY A 58 -4.30 -1.04 -12.54
N VAL A 59 -2.97 -0.96 -12.46
CA VAL A 59 -2.14 -1.98 -11.77
C VAL A 59 -2.50 -2.07 -10.29
N TYR A 60 -2.68 -0.95 -9.60
CA TYR A 60 -2.95 -0.94 -8.18
C TYR A 60 -4.29 -1.59 -7.85
N VAL A 61 -5.38 -1.12 -8.47
CA VAL A 61 -6.74 -1.60 -8.18
C VAL A 61 -6.90 -3.08 -8.52
N VAL A 62 -6.50 -3.48 -9.73
CA VAL A 62 -6.68 -4.87 -10.18
C VAL A 62 -5.64 -5.80 -9.57
N GLY A 63 -4.43 -5.31 -9.35
CA GLY A 63 -3.34 -6.07 -8.72
C GLY A 63 -3.64 -6.48 -7.28
N VAL A 64 -4.25 -5.59 -6.48
CA VAL A 64 -4.67 -5.90 -5.11
C VAL A 64 -5.67 -7.04 -5.08
N PHE A 65 -6.68 -7.02 -5.96
CA PHE A 65 -7.62 -8.13 -6.14
C PHE A 65 -6.93 -9.42 -6.59
N SER A 66 -6.02 -9.32 -7.55
CA SER A 66 -5.49 -10.52 -8.22
C SER A 66 -4.64 -11.40 -7.30
N GLY A 67 -4.12 -10.85 -6.20
CA GLY A 67 -3.49 -11.63 -5.12
C GLY A 67 -4.42 -12.67 -4.47
N ALA A 68 -5.74 -12.43 -4.49
CA ALA A 68 -6.73 -13.38 -4.02
C ALA A 68 -6.84 -14.61 -4.95
N VAL A 69 -6.53 -14.47 -6.24
CA VAL A 69 -6.63 -15.58 -7.21
C VAL A 69 -5.66 -16.70 -6.82
N SER A 70 -4.39 -16.38 -6.60
CA SER A 70 -3.40 -17.36 -6.14
C SER A 70 -3.65 -17.84 -4.71
N ALA A 71 -4.13 -16.96 -3.82
CA ALA A 71 -4.52 -17.32 -2.47
C ALA A 71 -5.61 -18.42 -2.46
N ILE A 72 -6.62 -18.27 -3.31
CA ILE A 72 -7.75 -19.22 -3.43
C ILE A 72 -7.34 -20.53 -4.11
N LEU A 73 -6.55 -20.45 -5.19
CA LEU A 73 -6.28 -21.62 -6.06
C LEU A 73 -5.12 -22.50 -5.56
N ILE A 74 -4.10 -21.91 -4.96
CA ILE A 74 -2.85 -22.62 -4.62
C ILE A 74 -2.40 -22.40 -3.17
N ASN A 75 -3.19 -21.71 -2.34
CA ASN A 75 -2.84 -21.38 -0.95
C ASN A 75 -1.56 -20.52 -0.80
N ILE A 76 -1.19 -19.80 -1.83
CA ILE A 76 -0.04 -18.89 -1.81
C ILE A 76 -0.57 -17.50 -2.09
N PRO A 77 -0.58 -16.59 -1.10
CA PRO A 77 -1.09 -15.24 -1.31
C PRO A 77 -0.19 -14.50 -2.31
N GLY A 78 -0.78 -13.91 -3.34
CA GLY A 78 -0.06 -13.09 -4.32
C GLY A 78 0.34 -11.73 -3.75
N ALA A 79 -0.32 -11.29 -2.67
CA ALA A 79 0.02 -10.09 -1.92
C ALA A 79 -0.13 -10.35 -0.41
N PRO A 80 0.58 -9.62 0.46
CA PRO A 80 0.44 -9.76 1.92
C PRO A 80 -1.00 -9.57 2.42
N SER A 81 -1.78 -8.76 1.75
CA SER A 81 -3.19 -8.51 2.06
C SER A 81 -4.11 -9.69 1.78
N SER A 82 -3.71 -10.57 0.85
CA SER A 82 -4.48 -11.77 0.46
C SER A 82 -4.22 -12.99 1.37
N VAL A 83 -3.35 -12.86 2.39
CA VAL A 83 -3.10 -13.92 3.37
C VAL A 83 -4.41 -14.33 4.06
N VAL A 84 -5.26 -13.37 4.41
CA VAL A 84 -6.54 -13.67 5.08
C VAL A 84 -7.50 -14.41 4.17
N THR A 85 -7.47 -14.13 2.88
CA THR A 85 -8.29 -14.81 1.87
C THR A 85 -7.93 -16.29 1.73
N THR A 86 -6.69 -16.69 2.05
CA THR A 86 -6.32 -18.12 2.06
C THR A 86 -7.10 -18.91 3.10
N LEU A 87 -7.51 -18.30 4.22
CA LEU A 87 -8.14 -18.98 5.34
C LEU A 87 -9.46 -19.66 4.96
N ASP A 88 -10.24 -19.05 4.08
CA ASP A 88 -11.51 -19.60 3.62
C ASP A 88 -11.51 -19.92 2.11
N GLY A 89 -10.79 -19.13 1.30
CA GLY A 89 -10.76 -19.31 -0.14
C GLY A 89 -10.14 -20.63 -0.57
N TYR A 90 -9.03 -21.03 0.02
CA TYR A 90 -8.38 -22.29 -0.30
C TYR A 90 -9.15 -23.53 0.21
N PRO A 91 -9.71 -23.55 1.44
CA PRO A 91 -10.63 -24.60 1.84
C PRO A 91 -11.85 -24.77 0.93
N MET A 92 -12.43 -23.69 0.41
CA MET A 92 -13.48 -23.77 -0.62
C MET A 92 -12.96 -24.46 -1.89
N SER A 93 -11.75 -24.11 -2.33
CA SER A 93 -11.15 -24.72 -3.53
C SER A 93 -10.89 -26.22 -3.35
N LYS A 94 -10.44 -26.66 -2.16
CA LYS A 94 -10.30 -28.07 -1.83
C LYS A 94 -11.62 -28.85 -1.89
N LYS A 95 -12.74 -28.17 -1.63
CA LYS A 95 -14.10 -28.71 -1.73
C LYS A 95 -14.69 -28.62 -3.16
N GLY A 96 -13.88 -28.30 -4.18
CA GLY A 96 -14.34 -28.14 -5.56
C GLY A 96 -15.09 -26.83 -5.83
N GLN A 97 -15.08 -25.87 -4.89
CA GLN A 97 -15.81 -24.60 -4.98
C GLN A 97 -14.92 -23.42 -5.40
N SER A 98 -13.81 -23.67 -6.10
CA SER A 98 -12.88 -22.63 -6.55
C SER A 98 -13.56 -21.52 -7.32
N TYR A 99 -14.50 -21.87 -8.21
CA TYR A 99 -15.23 -20.90 -9.01
C TYR A 99 -16.12 -19.98 -8.13
N LYS A 100 -16.82 -20.55 -7.13
CA LYS A 100 -17.64 -19.79 -6.18
C LYS A 100 -16.76 -18.84 -5.35
N ALA A 101 -15.60 -19.30 -4.89
CA ALA A 101 -14.66 -18.48 -4.12
C ALA A 101 -14.12 -17.31 -4.94
N LEU A 102 -13.67 -17.55 -6.19
CA LEU A 102 -13.17 -16.49 -7.09
C LEU A 102 -14.26 -15.50 -7.46
N PHE A 103 -15.46 -15.98 -7.76
CA PHE A 103 -16.60 -15.12 -8.09
C PHE A 103 -16.95 -14.21 -6.91
N THR A 104 -16.98 -14.76 -5.67
CA THR A 104 -17.19 -14.01 -4.44
C THR A 104 -16.10 -12.96 -4.24
N ALA A 105 -14.83 -13.35 -4.35
CA ALA A 105 -13.71 -12.45 -4.24
C ALA A 105 -13.81 -11.30 -5.25
N THR A 106 -14.11 -11.59 -6.52
CA THR A 106 -14.25 -10.57 -7.57
C THR A 106 -15.33 -9.55 -7.25
N ILE A 107 -16.54 -10.01 -6.89
CA ILE A 107 -17.67 -9.12 -6.61
C ILE A 107 -17.37 -8.22 -5.41
N TYR A 108 -16.81 -8.78 -4.35
CA TYR A 108 -16.58 -8.02 -3.13
C TYR A 108 -15.31 -7.18 -3.18
N SER A 109 -14.32 -7.53 -3.99
CA SER A 109 -13.22 -6.64 -4.35
C SER A 109 -13.68 -5.45 -5.17
N PHE A 110 -14.60 -5.67 -6.14
CA PHE A 110 -15.23 -4.58 -6.89
C PHE A 110 -15.99 -3.62 -5.98
N ILE A 111 -16.86 -4.15 -5.11
CA ILE A 111 -17.64 -3.33 -4.16
C ILE A 111 -16.72 -2.55 -3.23
N GLY A 112 -15.69 -3.20 -2.67
CA GLY A 112 -14.71 -2.57 -1.78
C GLY A 112 -13.92 -1.47 -2.48
N SER A 113 -13.37 -1.74 -3.67
CA SER A 113 -12.62 -0.75 -4.45
C SER A 113 -13.49 0.46 -4.82
N LEU A 114 -14.70 0.21 -5.31
CA LEU A 114 -15.62 1.28 -5.67
C LEU A 114 -16.01 2.12 -4.45
N PHE A 115 -16.31 1.48 -3.31
CA PHE A 115 -16.59 2.17 -2.04
C PHE A 115 -15.41 3.05 -1.61
N GLY A 116 -14.18 2.52 -1.63
CA GLY A 116 -12.97 3.26 -1.24
C GLY A 116 -12.69 4.45 -2.16
N LEU A 117 -12.83 4.27 -3.48
CA LEU A 117 -12.57 5.34 -4.46
C LEU A 117 -13.66 6.41 -4.48
N LEU A 118 -14.92 6.05 -4.25
CA LEU A 118 -15.99 7.03 -4.03
C LEU A 118 -15.74 7.82 -2.74
N ALA A 119 -15.32 7.14 -1.68
CA ALA A 119 -14.93 7.80 -0.43
C ALA A 119 -13.72 8.75 -0.65
N LEU A 120 -12.73 8.36 -1.44
CA LEU A 120 -11.62 9.23 -1.85
C LEU A 120 -12.14 10.49 -2.53
N GLY A 121 -13.00 10.35 -3.54
CA GLY A 121 -13.57 11.48 -4.27
C GLY A 121 -14.38 12.44 -3.40
N LEU A 122 -15.08 11.92 -2.38
CA LEU A 122 -15.93 12.70 -1.48
C LEU A 122 -15.18 13.30 -0.30
N LEU A 123 -14.21 12.57 0.28
CA LEU A 123 -13.57 12.95 1.54
C LEU A 123 -12.24 13.69 1.36
N ALA A 124 -11.57 13.56 0.21
CA ALA A 124 -10.26 14.16 0.03
C ALA A 124 -10.28 15.68 0.13
N GLU A 125 -11.28 16.37 -0.43
CA GLU A 125 -11.41 17.82 -0.33
C GLU A 125 -11.69 18.30 1.11
N PRO A 126 -12.66 17.76 1.86
CA PRO A 126 -12.83 18.09 3.29
C PRO A 126 -11.56 17.85 4.12
N VAL A 127 -10.86 16.73 3.91
CA VAL A 127 -9.60 16.44 4.61
C VAL A 127 -8.52 17.46 4.25
N SER A 128 -8.39 17.83 2.98
CA SER A 128 -7.46 18.86 2.51
C SER A 128 -7.71 20.22 3.18
N ARG A 129 -8.99 20.62 3.33
CA ARG A 129 -9.35 21.88 4.04
C ARG A 129 -8.92 21.87 5.51
N VAL A 130 -8.93 20.72 6.17
CA VAL A 130 -8.40 20.57 7.53
C VAL A 130 -6.87 20.59 7.51
N ALA A 131 -6.27 19.91 6.55
CA ALA A 131 -4.81 19.79 6.42
C ALA A 131 -4.11 21.14 6.15
N ILE A 132 -4.77 22.10 5.51
CA ILE A 132 -4.24 23.48 5.32
C ILE A 132 -3.96 24.18 6.66
N LYS A 133 -4.66 23.79 7.73
CA LYS A 133 -4.48 24.36 9.08
C LYS A 133 -3.30 23.76 9.83
N PHE A 134 -2.63 22.76 9.28
CA PHE A 134 -1.51 22.08 9.95
C PHE A 134 -0.28 22.97 10.02
N THR A 135 0.32 23.00 11.19
CA THR A 135 1.62 23.64 11.45
C THR A 135 2.77 22.73 11.02
N LYS A 136 4.00 23.25 11.00
CA LYS A 136 5.19 22.43 10.73
C LYS A 136 5.37 21.29 11.72
N MET A 137 5.03 21.55 13.00
CA MET A 137 5.08 20.52 14.04
C MET A 137 4.03 19.43 13.83
N ASP A 138 2.83 19.78 13.33
CA ASP A 138 1.78 18.81 13.02
C ASP A 138 2.23 17.84 11.90
N TYR A 139 2.91 18.34 10.85
CA TYR A 139 3.46 17.48 9.80
C TYR A 139 4.57 16.55 10.30
N PHE A 140 5.44 17.05 11.18
CA PHE A 140 6.44 16.21 11.82
C PHE A 140 5.80 15.10 12.65
N LEU A 141 4.84 15.43 13.50
CA LEU A 141 4.14 14.47 14.36
C LEU A 141 3.31 13.47 13.55
N LEU A 142 2.69 13.91 12.47
CA LEU A 142 1.94 13.02 11.58
C LEU A 142 2.86 11.97 10.92
N ALA A 143 4.03 12.41 10.43
CA ALA A 143 5.02 11.49 9.88
C ALA A 143 5.56 10.53 10.96
N LEU A 144 5.85 11.04 12.16
CA LEU A 144 6.31 10.24 13.29
C LEU A 144 5.24 9.24 13.73
N PHE A 145 3.98 9.65 13.81
CA PHE A 145 2.84 8.77 14.09
C PHE A 145 2.73 7.65 13.05
N GLY A 146 2.83 8.01 11.76
CA GLY A 146 2.83 7.04 10.68
C GLY A 146 3.95 6.00 10.82
N LEU A 147 5.18 6.44 11.07
CA LEU A 147 6.32 5.55 11.24
C LEU A 147 6.19 4.67 12.50
N ALA A 148 5.69 5.23 13.60
CA ALA A 148 5.43 4.47 14.83
C ALA A 148 4.37 3.39 14.62
N THR A 149 3.30 3.71 13.89
CA THR A 149 2.21 2.76 13.56
C THR A 149 2.71 1.63 12.67
N VAL A 150 3.45 1.95 11.61
CA VAL A 150 3.98 0.95 10.66
C VAL A 150 4.95 0.00 11.34
N GLY A 151 5.84 0.53 12.19
CA GLY A 151 6.78 -0.28 12.96
C GLY A 151 6.07 -1.30 13.86
N SER A 152 4.86 -0.96 14.35
CA SER A 152 4.10 -1.82 15.25
C SER A 152 3.27 -2.89 14.56
N VAL A 153 2.79 -2.59 13.35
CA VAL A 153 1.80 -3.42 12.65
C VAL A 153 2.45 -4.42 11.71
N SER A 154 3.61 -4.09 11.16
CA SER A 154 4.23 -4.87 10.08
C SER A 154 4.91 -6.16 10.52
N THR A 155 5.06 -6.44 11.82
CA THR A 155 5.75 -7.65 12.31
C THR A 155 5.22 -8.17 13.63
N LYS A 156 5.48 -9.48 13.87
CA LYS A 156 5.33 -10.09 15.21
C LYS A 156 6.35 -9.53 16.22
N ASN A 157 7.42 -8.89 15.75
CA ASN A 157 8.51 -8.34 16.58
C ASN A 157 8.67 -6.84 16.32
N TYR A 158 8.15 -6.03 17.24
CA TYR A 158 8.19 -4.57 17.19
C TYR A 158 9.61 -4.00 17.01
N ALA A 159 10.62 -4.61 17.68
CA ALA A 159 12.00 -4.14 17.57
C ALA A 159 12.53 -4.23 16.12
N LYS A 160 12.19 -5.30 15.38
CA LYS A 160 12.57 -5.41 13.96
C LYS A 160 11.90 -4.34 13.09
N GLY A 161 10.65 -3.99 13.40
CA GLY A 161 9.94 -2.89 12.75
C GLY A 161 10.64 -1.55 12.99
N LEU A 162 10.99 -1.24 14.24
CA LEU A 162 11.73 -0.02 14.59
C LEU A 162 13.12 0.04 13.95
N ILE A 163 13.86 -1.04 13.94
CA ILE A 163 15.17 -1.10 13.27
C ILE A 163 15.01 -0.79 11.79
N SER A 164 14.01 -1.34 11.13
CA SER A 164 13.72 -1.04 9.72
C SER A 164 13.41 0.44 9.51
N VAL A 165 12.60 1.05 10.38
CA VAL A 165 12.33 2.50 10.36
C VAL A 165 13.62 3.30 10.53
N MET A 166 14.45 2.97 11.52
CA MET A 166 15.70 3.69 11.79
C MET A 166 16.67 3.61 10.61
N ILE A 167 16.80 2.45 9.98
CA ILE A 167 17.62 2.31 8.76
C ILE A 167 17.08 3.21 7.64
N GLY A 168 15.77 3.22 7.43
CA GLY A 168 15.12 4.07 6.42
C GLY A 168 15.34 5.56 6.67
N LEU A 169 15.25 6.01 7.93
CA LEU A 169 15.53 7.39 8.34
C LEU A 169 16.99 7.77 8.06
N VAL A 170 17.95 6.89 8.40
CA VAL A 170 19.38 7.14 8.11
C VAL A 170 19.61 7.27 6.60
N ILE A 171 19.02 6.39 5.79
CA ILE A 171 19.12 6.47 4.33
C ILE A 171 18.51 7.79 3.81
N SER A 172 17.39 8.25 4.37
CA SER A 172 16.74 9.50 3.97
C SER A 172 17.59 10.75 4.23
N MET A 173 18.52 10.67 5.19
CA MET A 173 19.41 11.78 5.56
C MET A 173 20.65 11.87 4.66
N ILE A 174 20.92 10.89 3.81
CA ILE A 174 22.06 10.93 2.88
C ILE A 174 21.82 12.02 1.84
N GLY A 175 22.82 12.90 1.63
CA GLY A 175 22.77 13.94 0.62
C GLY A 175 23.04 15.33 1.16
N LEU A 176 22.56 16.36 0.45
CA LEU A 176 22.63 17.75 0.90
C LEU A 176 21.52 18.04 1.91
N ASP A 177 21.89 18.71 2.98
CA ASP A 177 20.94 19.30 3.92
C ASP A 177 20.10 20.37 3.23
N PRO A 178 18.76 20.23 3.17
CA PRO A 178 17.90 21.20 2.47
C PRO A 178 17.88 22.60 3.11
N LEU A 179 18.26 22.73 4.40
CA LEU A 179 18.26 23.98 5.12
C LEU A 179 19.65 24.66 5.15
N MET A 180 20.71 23.86 5.33
CA MET A 180 22.07 24.40 5.49
C MET A 180 22.99 24.16 4.27
N GLY A 181 22.57 23.36 3.28
CA GLY A 181 23.38 23.03 2.11
C GLY A 181 24.62 22.18 2.39
N THR A 182 24.80 21.70 3.62
CA THR A 182 25.94 20.85 4.01
C THR A 182 25.74 19.40 3.56
N LYS A 183 26.84 18.73 3.18
CA LYS A 183 26.79 17.29 2.81
C LYS A 183 26.66 16.43 4.06
N ARG A 184 25.67 15.52 4.07
CA ARG A 184 25.42 14.56 5.13
C ARG A 184 25.62 13.14 4.61
N LEU A 185 26.40 12.32 5.31
CA LEU A 185 26.56 10.88 5.05
C LEU A 185 26.88 10.52 3.58
N THR A 186 27.57 11.42 2.86
CA THR A 186 27.92 11.19 1.44
C THR A 186 29.19 10.36 1.28
N PHE A 187 29.98 10.17 2.35
CA PHE A 187 31.22 9.40 2.37
C PHE A 187 32.23 9.79 1.26
N GLY A 188 32.19 11.04 0.81
CA GLY A 188 33.01 11.53 -0.30
C GLY A 188 32.51 11.14 -1.69
N ILE A 189 31.44 10.38 -1.80
CA ILE A 189 30.86 9.95 -3.08
C ILE A 189 30.01 11.09 -3.66
N GLN A 190 30.46 11.65 -4.79
CA GLN A 190 29.81 12.80 -5.42
C GLN A 190 28.37 12.48 -5.86
N ASN A 191 28.12 11.27 -6.35
CA ASN A 191 26.78 10.82 -6.76
C ASN A 191 25.78 10.76 -5.62
N LEU A 192 26.23 10.68 -4.35
CA LEU A 192 25.37 10.73 -3.16
C LEU A 192 25.08 12.16 -2.69
N ALA A 193 25.67 13.19 -3.29
CA ALA A 193 25.38 14.58 -2.92
C ALA A 193 23.92 14.95 -3.18
N GLY A 194 23.29 14.44 -4.25
CA GLY A 194 21.86 14.57 -4.52
C GLY A 194 20.95 13.70 -3.63
N GLY A 195 21.55 12.93 -2.73
CA GLY A 195 20.83 11.92 -1.92
C GLY A 195 20.67 10.58 -2.64
N VAL A 196 20.08 9.63 -1.92
CA VAL A 196 19.70 8.34 -2.50
C VAL A 196 18.48 8.54 -3.38
N SER A 197 18.60 8.14 -4.65
CA SER A 197 17.48 8.16 -5.61
C SER A 197 16.40 7.19 -5.15
N THR A 198 15.19 7.71 -4.89
CA THR A 198 14.10 6.93 -4.33
C THR A 198 13.65 5.81 -5.27
N VAL A 199 13.56 6.09 -6.59
CA VAL A 199 13.06 5.10 -7.56
C VAL A 199 13.99 3.89 -7.70
N PRO A 200 15.31 4.02 -7.92
CA PRO A 200 16.23 2.88 -7.92
C PRO A 200 16.20 2.08 -6.61
N ALA A 201 16.07 2.74 -5.46
CA ALA A 201 15.93 2.07 -4.18
C ALA A 201 14.63 1.25 -4.08
N LEU A 202 13.50 1.81 -4.51
CA LEU A 202 12.20 1.09 -4.54
C LEU A 202 12.23 -0.10 -5.50
N VAL A 203 12.80 0.07 -6.69
CA VAL A 203 12.98 -1.01 -7.67
C VAL A 203 13.89 -2.10 -7.08
N GLY A 204 14.93 -1.73 -6.34
CA GLY A 204 15.78 -2.67 -5.61
C GLY A 204 14.99 -3.45 -4.56
N PHE A 205 14.35 -2.77 -3.62
CA PHE A 205 13.64 -3.38 -2.48
C PHE A 205 12.44 -4.23 -2.91
N PHE A 206 11.67 -3.81 -3.90
CA PHE A 206 10.46 -4.53 -4.32
C PHE A 206 10.68 -5.37 -5.57
N GLY A 207 11.47 -4.90 -6.56
CA GLY A 207 11.70 -5.60 -7.79
C GLY A 207 12.80 -6.66 -7.66
N PHE A 208 14.05 -6.22 -7.50
CA PHE A 208 15.19 -7.13 -7.49
C PHE A 208 15.25 -8.04 -6.27
N ALA A 209 14.83 -7.57 -5.08
CA ALA A 209 14.71 -8.42 -3.89
C ALA A 209 13.68 -9.55 -4.09
N GLU A 210 12.61 -9.31 -4.84
CA GLU A 210 11.64 -10.35 -5.18
C GLU A 210 12.23 -11.39 -6.12
N VAL A 211 12.98 -10.94 -7.14
CA VAL A 211 13.71 -11.84 -8.04
C VAL A 211 14.65 -12.76 -7.24
N LEU A 212 15.43 -12.22 -6.30
CA LEU A 212 16.29 -13.02 -5.43
C LEU A 212 15.50 -14.01 -4.57
N SER A 213 14.31 -13.61 -4.07
CA SER A 213 13.44 -14.49 -3.30
C SER A 213 12.89 -15.64 -4.14
N VAL A 214 12.53 -15.38 -5.39
CA VAL A 214 12.08 -16.41 -6.34
C VAL A 214 13.19 -17.37 -6.69
N VAL A 215 14.42 -16.86 -6.95
CA VAL A 215 15.60 -17.69 -7.21
C VAL A 215 15.91 -18.61 -6.02
N TYR A 216 15.84 -18.06 -4.81
CA TYR A 216 16.09 -18.85 -3.60
C TYR A 216 15.05 -19.98 -3.39
N ASN A 217 13.78 -19.73 -3.73
CA ASN A 217 12.67 -20.67 -3.59
C ASN A 217 12.36 -21.43 -4.91
N MET A 218 13.32 -21.60 -5.78
CA MET A 218 13.09 -22.12 -7.14
C MET A 218 12.55 -23.56 -7.17
N LYS A 219 12.89 -24.36 -6.16
CA LYS A 219 12.51 -25.80 -6.07
C LYS A 219 11.10 -26.07 -5.52
N GLN A 220 10.38 -25.04 -5.10
CA GLN A 220 9.00 -25.26 -4.61
C GLN A 220 8.04 -25.53 -5.79
N GLU A 221 7.53 -26.75 -5.87
CA GLU A 221 6.48 -27.14 -6.78
C GLU A 221 5.13 -26.54 -6.34
N GLN A 222 4.35 -26.10 -7.30
CA GLN A 222 3.03 -25.52 -7.08
C GLN A 222 1.97 -26.48 -7.62
N ASN A 223 1.18 -27.05 -6.74
CA ASN A 223 0.02 -27.85 -7.14
C ASN A 223 -1.20 -26.94 -7.32
N VAL A 224 -1.57 -26.69 -8.57
CA VAL A 224 -2.77 -25.93 -8.92
C VAL A 224 -3.98 -26.84 -8.87
N LEU A 225 -4.97 -26.48 -8.04
CA LEU A 225 -6.22 -27.24 -7.97
C LEU A 225 -7.04 -27.06 -9.24
N ALA A 226 -7.61 -28.15 -9.74
CA ALA A 226 -8.50 -28.13 -10.90
C ALA A 226 -9.74 -27.29 -10.58
N MET A 227 -10.18 -26.49 -11.55
CA MET A 227 -11.34 -25.65 -11.42
C MET A 227 -12.53 -26.24 -12.15
N GLU A 228 -13.54 -26.68 -11.42
CA GLU A 228 -14.82 -27.09 -11.97
C GLU A 228 -15.74 -25.88 -12.12
N LYS A 229 -16.44 -25.79 -13.25
CA LYS A 229 -17.45 -24.73 -13.47
C LYS A 229 -18.69 -25.06 -12.63
N ALA A 230 -18.87 -24.34 -11.54
CA ALA A 230 -20.10 -24.40 -10.74
C ALA A 230 -21.06 -23.28 -11.16
N LYS A 231 -22.36 -23.54 -11.17
CA LYS A 231 -23.38 -22.50 -11.29
C LYS A 231 -23.40 -21.69 -9.99
N VAL A 232 -23.00 -20.45 -10.03
CA VAL A 232 -23.01 -19.53 -8.87
C VAL A 232 -24.19 -18.58 -9.02
N SER A 233 -25.02 -18.51 -7.97
CA SER A 233 -26.14 -17.57 -7.94
C SER A 233 -25.65 -16.22 -7.45
N LEU A 234 -25.73 -15.17 -8.29
CA LEU A 234 -25.42 -13.79 -7.90
C LEU A 234 -26.26 -13.34 -6.70
N LYS A 235 -27.55 -13.77 -6.64
CA LYS A 235 -28.45 -13.45 -5.53
C LYS A 235 -27.95 -14.02 -4.19
N GLU A 236 -27.35 -15.21 -4.22
CA GLU A 236 -26.78 -15.85 -3.02
C GLU A 236 -25.55 -15.08 -2.52
N ILE A 237 -24.67 -14.68 -3.43
CA ILE A 237 -23.46 -13.92 -3.08
C ILE A 237 -23.83 -12.54 -2.53
N LEU A 238 -24.77 -11.83 -3.15
CA LEU A 238 -25.17 -10.50 -2.72
C LEU A 238 -25.89 -10.47 -1.36
N LYS A 239 -26.22 -11.62 -0.73
CA LYS A 239 -26.76 -11.62 0.64
C LYS A 239 -25.85 -10.97 1.67
N SER A 240 -24.54 -11.02 1.48
CA SER A 240 -23.54 -10.48 2.42
C SER A 240 -23.19 -9.00 2.17
N TRP A 241 -24.00 -8.25 1.39
CA TRP A 241 -23.72 -6.85 1.05
C TRP A 241 -23.56 -5.93 2.28
N LYS A 242 -24.37 -6.16 3.34
CA LYS A 242 -24.27 -5.39 4.60
C LYS A 242 -22.94 -5.61 5.31
N LEU A 243 -22.50 -6.86 5.35
CA LEU A 243 -21.18 -7.22 5.88
C LEU A 243 -20.08 -6.54 5.06
N SER A 244 -20.19 -6.58 3.73
CA SER A 244 -19.22 -5.93 2.84
C SER A 244 -19.12 -4.43 3.07
N LEU A 245 -20.24 -3.70 3.23
CA LEU A 245 -20.20 -2.26 3.52
C LEU A 245 -19.53 -1.96 4.87
N TYR A 246 -19.82 -2.77 5.89
CA TYR A 246 -19.20 -2.63 7.20
C TYR A 246 -17.69 -2.89 7.13
N THR A 247 -17.27 -3.96 6.47
CA THR A 247 -15.85 -4.32 6.33
C THR A 247 -15.11 -3.39 5.36
N SER A 248 -15.78 -2.85 4.34
CA SER A 248 -15.24 -1.76 3.50
C SER A 248 -14.98 -0.48 4.30
N THR A 249 -15.86 -0.16 5.25
CA THR A 249 -15.62 0.99 6.15
C THR A 249 -14.39 0.75 7.03
N ILE A 250 -14.20 -0.47 7.55
CA ILE A 250 -12.96 -0.83 8.26
C ILE A 250 -11.75 -0.66 7.34
N GLY A 251 -11.85 -1.17 6.10
CA GLY A 251 -10.78 -1.05 5.10
C GLY A 251 -10.40 0.41 4.82
N LEU A 252 -11.39 1.26 4.61
CA LEU A 252 -11.21 2.69 4.37
C LEU A 252 -10.50 3.38 5.55
N LEU A 253 -10.97 3.14 6.78
CA LEU A 253 -10.41 3.77 7.98
C LEU A 253 -8.99 3.27 8.27
N VAL A 254 -8.74 1.97 8.15
CA VAL A 254 -7.40 1.40 8.34
C VAL A 254 -6.45 1.85 7.25
N GLY A 255 -6.92 1.95 6.00
CA GLY A 255 -6.13 2.48 4.90
C GLY A 255 -5.71 3.94 5.10
N ALA A 256 -6.56 4.74 5.74
CA ALA A 256 -6.23 6.12 6.07
C ALA A 256 -5.19 6.25 7.21
N LEU A 257 -4.92 5.17 7.94
CA LEU A 257 -3.84 5.16 8.93
C LEU A 257 -2.51 4.88 8.23
N PRO A 258 -1.51 5.76 8.36
CA PRO A 258 -0.23 5.59 7.68
C PRO A 258 0.39 4.23 7.96
N GLY A 259 0.72 3.50 6.89
CA GLY A 259 1.43 2.23 6.94
C GLY A 259 0.69 0.99 7.43
N ALA A 260 -0.57 1.11 7.84
CA ALA A 260 -1.38 -0.05 8.24
C ALA A 260 -1.73 -0.93 7.02
N GLY A 261 -2.26 -0.34 5.97
CA GLY A 261 -2.51 -0.97 4.68
C GLY A 261 -3.49 -2.15 4.68
N GLY A 262 -3.63 -2.77 3.51
CA GLY A 262 -4.56 -3.86 3.26
C GLY A 262 -4.41 -5.10 4.16
N PRO A 263 -3.20 -5.55 4.50
CA PRO A 263 -3.04 -6.73 5.38
C PRO A 263 -3.72 -6.56 6.73
N VAL A 264 -3.53 -5.41 7.38
CA VAL A 264 -4.14 -5.10 8.68
C VAL A 264 -5.64 -4.96 8.56
N ALA A 265 -6.09 -4.23 7.53
CA ALA A 265 -7.50 -4.06 7.24
C ALA A 265 -8.22 -5.41 7.11
N SER A 266 -7.65 -6.33 6.32
CA SER A 266 -8.21 -7.66 6.09
C SER A 266 -8.31 -8.49 7.38
N PHE A 267 -7.26 -8.48 8.22
CA PHE A 267 -7.29 -9.22 9.49
C PHE A 267 -8.32 -8.66 10.46
N ILE A 268 -8.42 -7.34 10.61
CA ILE A 268 -9.41 -6.70 11.49
C ILE A 268 -10.81 -7.02 10.98
N ALA A 269 -11.06 -6.84 9.68
CA ALA A 269 -12.36 -7.09 9.07
C ALA A 269 -12.79 -8.56 9.20
N TYR A 270 -11.88 -9.50 9.00
CA TYR A 270 -12.13 -10.92 9.17
C TYR A 270 -12.51 -11.28 10.61
N ASN A 271 -11.80 -10.74 11.60
CA ASN A 271 -12.10 -10.97 13.01
C ASN A 271 -13.45 -10.34 13.40
N GLU A 272 -13.77 -9.16 12.89
CA GLU A 272 -15.08 -8.55 13.10
C GLU A 272 -16.20 -9.34 12.42
N ALA A 273 -15.97 -9.87 11.22
CA ALA A 273 -16.92 -10.75 10.55
C ALA A 273 -17.23 -12.01 11.39
N LYS A 274 -16.19 -12.64 11.97
CA LYS A 274 -16.36 -13.78 12.89
C LYS A 274 -17.19 -13.42 14.12
N ARG A 275 -17.08 -12.18 14.61
CA ARG A 275 -17.85 -11.70 15.77
C ARG A 275 -19.32 -11.43 15.40
N LEU A 276 -19.56 -10.85 14.22
CA LEU A 276 -20.88 -10.41 13.77
C LEU A 276 -21.73 -11.58 13.24
N VAL A 277 -21.13 -12.48 12.46
CA VAL A 277 -21.82 -13.62 11.85
C VAL A 277 -21.80 -14.81 12.80
N LYS A 278 -22.81 -14.90 13.65
CA LYS A 278 -22.90 -15.93 14.69
C LYS A 278 -23.19 -17.35 14.15
N LYS A 279 -23.82 -17.46 12.99
CA LYS A 279 -24.22 -18.74 12.37
C LYS A 279 -23.87 -18.72 10.88
N PRO A 280 -22.60 -18.85 10.51
CA PRO A 280 -22.21 -19.02 9.10
C PRO A 280 -22.67 -20.40 8.60
N GLU A 281 -22.93 -20.53 7.30
CA GLU A 281 -23.27 -21.84 6.69
C GLU A 281 -22.09 -22.83 6.81
N VAL A 282 -20.86 -22.33 6.70
CA VAL A 282 -19.61 -23.07 6.90
C VAL A 282 -18.78 -22.32 7.94
N PRO A 283 -18.13 -22.99 8.90
CA PRO A 283 -17.27 -22.32 9.89
C PRO A 283 -16.15 -21.51 9.24
N PHE A 284 -15.82 -20.36 9.84
CA PHE A 284 -14.67 -19.57 9.43
C PHE A 284 -13.37 -20.38 9.56
N GLY A 285 -12.54 -20.33 8.53
CA GLY A 285 -11.32 -21.15 8.39
C GLY A 285 -11.54 -22.46 7.67
N GLU A 286 -12.80 -22.83 7.36
CA GLU A 286 -13.17 -24.06 6.67
C GLU A 286 -13.84 -23.80 5.31
N GLY A 287 -13.91 -22.55 4.87
CA GLY A 287 -14.50 -22.14 3.60
C GLY A 287 -15.76 -21.30 3.74
N ALA A 288 -15.82 -20.44 4.75
CA ALA A 288 -16.90 -19.46 4.93
C ALA A 288 -16.87 -18.39 3.81
N VAL A 289 -17.98 -18.21 3.12
CA VAL A 289 -18.14 -17.16 2.11
C VAL A 289 -17.92 -15.80 2.74
N GLU A 290 -18.43 -15.59 3.94
CA GLU A 290 -18.31 -14.33 4.71
C GLU A 290 -16.85 -13.99 5.05
N GLY A 291 -15.96 -14.96 5.16
CA GLY A 291 -14.52 -14.74 5.36
C GLY A 291 -13.88 -14.11 4.13
N ILE A 292 -14.23 -14.58 2.92
CA ILE A 292 -13.80 -13.99 1.66
C ILE A 292 -14.40 -12.59 1.49
N VAL A 293 -15.70 -12.42 1.80
CA VAL A 293 -16.38 -11.12 1.76
C VAL A 293 -15.65 -10.10 2.61
N ALA A 294 -15.36 -10.43 3.85
CA ALA A 294 -14.72 -9.52 4.79
C ALA A 294 -13.29 -9.15 4.39
N SER A 295 -12.49 -10.14 4.00
CA SER A 295 -11.10 -9.92 3.60
C SER A 295 -11.00 -9.09 2.32
N GLU A 296 -11.76 -9.45 1.28
CA GLU A 296 -11.64 -8.80 -0.02
C GLU A 296 -12.26 -7.40 -0.05
N SER A 297 -13.44 -7.19 0.54
CA SER A 297 -14.04 -5.86 0.57
C SER A 297 -13.20 -4.86 1.38
N SER A 298 -12.63 -5.27 2.51
CA SER A 298 -11.78 -4.39 3.32
C SER A 298 -10.43 -4.12 2.67
N ASN A 299 -9.77 -5.15 2.11
CA ASN A 299 -8.53 -5.01 1.40
C ASN A 299 -8.62 -4.00 0.25
N ASN A 300 -9.66 -4.13 -0.54
CA ASN A 300 -9.86 -3.29 -1.73
C ASN A 300 -10.36 -1.89 -1.37
N ALA A 301 -11.19 -1.72 -0.34
CA ALA A 301 -11.59 -0.40 0.15
C ALA A 301 -10.40 0.38 0.76
N CYS A 302 -9.38 -0.33 1.27
CA CYS A 302 -8.15 0.25 1.78
C CYS A 302 -7.40 1.06 0.71
N ILE A 303 -7.56 0.76 -0.59
CA ILE A 303 -6.96 1.52 -1.70
C ILE A 303 -7.35 3.00 -1.62
N GLY A 304 -8.64 3.28 -1.58
CA GLY A 304 -9.15 4.65 -1.44
C GLY A 304 -8.73 5.28 -0.11
N GLY A 305 -8.80 4.50 0.98
CA GLY A 305 -8.34 4.92 2.31
C GLY A 305 -6.89 5.40 2.31
N ALA A 306 -5.98 4.64 1.69
CA ALA A 306 -4.55 4.95 1.64
C ALA A 306 -4.20 6.13 0.72
N LEU A 307 -5.01 6.35 -0.32
CA LEU A 307 -4.84 7.49 -1.23
C LEU A 307 -5.28 8.83 -0.60
N ILE A 308 -6.24 8.85 0.34
CA ILE A 308 -6.68 10.08 0.99
C ILE A 308 -5.51 10.80 1.68
N PRO A 309 -4.82 10.23 2.68
CA PRO A 309 -3.71 10.93 3.35
C PRO A 309 -2.51 11.12 2.41
N MET A 310 -2.29 10.25 1.44
CA MET A 310 -1.22 10.43 0.46
C MET A 310 -1.42 11.70 -0.35
N LEU A 311 -2.63 11.94 -0.87
CA LEU A 311 -2.91 13.11 -1.71
C LEU A 311 -3.06 14.40 -0.91
N THR A 312 -3.62 14.32 0.31
CA THR A 312 -3.96 15.51 1.12
C THR A 312 -2.86 15.92 2.09
N LEU A 313 -2.02 14.99 2.53
CA LEU A 313 -1.00 15.21 3.57
C LEU A 313 0.41 14.79 3.13
N ALA A 314 0.57 14.24 1.91
CA ALA A 314 1.79 13.60 1.43
C ALA A 314 2.28 12.44 2.32
N VAL A 315 1.36 11.77 3.02
CA VAL A 315 1.66 10.65 3.92
C VAL A 315 1.03 9.38 3.37
N PRO A 316 1.81 8.44 2.83
CA PRO A 316 1.27 7.23 2.24
C PRO A 316 0.66 6.28 3.27
N GLY A 317 -0.50 5.69 2.95
CA GLY A 317 -1.20 4.73 3.81
C GLY A 317 -0.60 3.32 3.76
N ASP A 318 0.08 2.96 2.65
CA ASP A 318 0.71 1.66 2.45
C ASP A 318 1.96 1.73 1.56
N ALA A 319 2.58 0.57 1.29
CA ALA A 319 3.78 0.48 0.46
C ALA A 319 3.53 0.90 -1.01
N VAL A 320 2.36 0.61 -1.57
CA VAL A 320 2.04 0.96 -2.97
C VAL A 320 1.84 2.47 -3.10
N THR A 321 1.12 3.08 -2.17
CA THR A 321 0.93 4.54 -2.14
C THR A 321 2.24 5.29 -1.87
N ALA A 322 3.20 4.69 -1.14
CA ALA A 322 4.55 5.25 -1.01
C ALA A 322 5.31 5.27 -2.35
N ILE A 323 5.12 4.25 -3.18
CA ILE A 323 5.69 4.22 -4.53
C ILE A 323 4.96 5.24 -5.42
N ILE A 324 3.64 5.30 -5.38
CA ILE A 324 2.84 6.28 -6.13
C ILE A 324 3.25 7.72 -5.75
N LEU A 325 3.52 7.98 -4.48
CA LEU A 325 4.04 9.27 -4.03
C LEU A 325 5.35 9.65 -4.75
N SER A 326 6.22 8.66 -5.00
CA SER A 326 7.45 8.88 -5.78
C SER A 326 7.16 9.20 -7.24
N VAL A 327 6.11 8.62 -7.85
CA VAL A 327 5.65 8.98 -9.20
C VAL A 327 5.27 10.45 -9.26
N PHE A 328 4.52 10.94 -8.26
CA PHE A 328 4.16 12.36 -8.19
C PHE A 328 5.39 13.27 -8.21
N TYR A 329 6.37 12.98 -7.34
CA TYR A 329 7.60 13.78 -7.29
C TYR A 329 8.41 13.74 -8.59
N VAL A 330 8.46 12.58 -9.24
CA VAL A 330 9.14 12.42 -10.54
C VAL A 330 8.50 13.26 -11.64
N HIS A 331 7.16 13.36 -11.63
CA HIS A 331 6.40 14.17 -12.58
C HIS A 331 6.22 15.64 -12.13
N GLY A 332 6.94 16.09 -11.09
CA GLY A 332 6.87 17.47 -10.59
C GLY A 332 5.59 17.82 -9.85
N LEU A 333 4.74 16.83 -9.55
CA LEU A 333 3.54 17.01 -8.75
C LEU A 333 3.88 16.97 -7.25
N GLN A 334 3.28 17.85 -6.47
CA GLN A 334 3.51 17.92 -5.03
C GLN A 334 2.23 17.58 -4.28
N PRO A 335 2.05 16.32 -3.82
CA PRO A 335 0.97 15.95 -2.93
C PRO A 335 1.02 16.76 -1.63
N GLY A 336 -0.14 16.98 -1.05
CA GLY A 336 -0.27 17.78 0.17
C GLY A 336 -1.56 18.57 0.20
N PRO A 337 -1.74 19.46 1.19
CA PRO A 337 -3.01 20.15 1.42
C PRO A 337 -3.52 20.99 0.25
N LEU A 338 -2.62 21.53 -0.56
CA LEU A 338 -2.99 22.35 -1.72
C LEU A 338 -3.12 21.53 -3.02
N PHE A 339 -2.77 20.24 -3.00
CA PHE A 339 -2.76 19.40 -4.20
C PHE A 339 -4.11 19.41 -4.93
N ILE A 340 -5.20 19.20 -4.19
CA ILE A 340 -6.55 19.13 -4.78
C ILE A 340 -6.99 20.44 -5.40
N THR A 341 -6.54 21.59 -4.86
CA THR A 341 -6.89 22.91 -5.36
C THR A 341 -6.01 23.34 -6.53
N GLN A 342 -4.73 23.01 -6.50
CA GLN A 342 -3.74 23.40 -7.52
C GLN A 342 -3.66 22.43 -8.71
N ASN A 343 -3.92 21.13 -8.47
CA ASN A 343 -3.80 20.05 -9.46
C ASN A 343 -5.11 19.27 -9.59
N LYS A 344 -6.24 19.97 -9.76
CA LYS A 344 -7.57 19.37 -9.86
C LYS A 344 -7.66 18.28 -10.92
N GLU A 345 -7.05 18.52 -12.07
CA GLU A 345 -7.04 17.58 -13.19
C GLU A 345 -6.37 16.25 -12.80
N SER A 346 -5.18 16.31 -12.19
CA SER A 346 -4.47 15.11 -11.71
C SER A 346 -5.26 14.37 -10.62
N PHE A 347 -5.94 15.10 -9.73
CA PHE A 347 -6.80 14.48 -8.71
C PHE A 347 -7.96 13.72 -9.35
N TYR A 348 -8.68 14.37 -10.29
CA TYR A 348 -9.79 13.71 -10.99
C TYR A 348 -9.30 12.54 -11.87
N SER A 349 -8.12 12.65 -12.49
CA SER A 349 -7.51 11.55 -13.25
C SER A 349 -7.35 10.30 -12.39
N ILE A 350 -6.86 10.43 -11.16
CA ILE A 350 -6.70 9.31 -10.22
C ILE A 350 -8.05 8.67 -9.87
N VAL A 351 -9.04 9.50 -9.51
CA VAL A 351 -10.36 8.99 -9.11
C VAL A 351 -11.04 8.29 -10.28
N VAL A 352 -11.02 8.89 -11.47
CA VAL A 352 -11.64 8.33 -12.68
C VAL A 352 -10.90 7.08 -13.15
N ALA A 353 -9.56 7.11 -13.20
CA ALA A 353 -8.76 5.91 -13.51
C ALA A 353 -9.07 4.77 -12.56
N GLY A 354 -9.15 5.06 -11.26
CA GLY A 354 -9.53 4.06 -10.26
C GLY A 354 -10.92 3.48 -10.49
N ILE A 355 -11.93 4.32 -10.80
CA ILE A 355 -13.30 3.85 -11.09
C ILE A 355 -13.30 2.98 -12.36
N ILE A 356 -12.63 3.39 -13.43
CA ILE A 356 -12.50 2.58 -14.66
C ILE A 356 -11.81 1.25 -14.34
N ALA A 357 -10.75 1.28 -13.53
CA ALA A 357 -10.05 0.08 -13.09
C ALA A 357 -10.94 -0.85 -12.23
N CYS A 358 -11.90 -0.33 -11.45
CA CYS A 358 -12.89 -1.16 -10.74
C CYS A 358 -13.75 -1.95 -11.73
N PHE A 359 -14.24 -1.32 -12.79
CA PHE A 359 -15.02 -2.03 -13.82
C PHE A 359 -14.13 -3.02 -14.60
N ALA A 360 -12.88 -2.66 -14.88
CA ALA A 360 -11.91 -3.59 -15.46
C ALA A 360 -11.66 -4.79 -14.52
N LEU A 361 -11.51 -4.57 -13.21
CA LEU A 361 -11.42 -5.63 -12.18
C LEU A 361 -12.61 -6.59 -12.29
N LEU A 362 -13.84 -6.05 -12.33
CA LEU A 362 -15.05 -6.85 -12.43
C LEU A 362 -15.04 -7.73 -13.68
N LEU A 363 -14.76 -7.14 -14.85
CA LEU A 363 -14.73 -7.87 -16.12
C LEU A 363 -13.59 -8.91 -16.15
N LEU A 364 -12.38 -8.49 -15.78
CA LEU A 364 -11.21 -9.38 -15.79
C LEU A 364 -11.36 -10.49 -14.73
N GLY A 365 -11.89 -10.17 -13.57
CA GLY A 365 -12.13 -11.14 -12.48
C GLY A 365 -13.16 -12.20 -12.85
N LEU A 366 -14.24 -11.83 -13.53
CA LEU A 366 -15.28 -12.77 -13.94
C LEU A 366 -14.87 -13.59 -15.16
N ILE A 367 -14.16 -13.00 -16.13
CA ILE A 367 -13.89 -13.62 -17.43
C ILE A 367 -12.50 -14.28 -17.47
N VAL A 368 -11.46 -13.56 -17.00
CA VAL A 368 -10.06 -13.96 -17.16
C VAL A 368 -9.53 -14.72 -15.94
N ALA A 369 -9.86 -14.30 -14.72
CA ALA A 369 -9.33 -14.93 -13.50
C ALA A 369 -9.62 -16.44 -13.43
N PRO A 370 -10.80 -16.96 -13.84
CA PRO A 370 -11.02 -18.39 -13.90
C PRO A 370 -10.14 -19.14 -14.91
N ARG A 371 -9.56 -18.43 -15.88
CA ARG A 371 -8.67 -19.01 -16.89
C ARG A 371 -7.19 -18.82 -16.60
N ILE A 372 -6.88 -17.96 -15.63
CA ILE A 372 -5.50 -17.55 -15.32
C ILE A 372 -4.67 -18.68 -14.66
N CYS A 373 -5.31 -19.78 -14.25
CA CYS A 373 -4.61 -20.96 -13.71
C CYS A 373 -3.44 -21.41 -14.59
N LYS A 374 -3.56 -21.27 -15.91
CA LYS A 374 -2.49 -21.59 -16.87
C LYS A 374 -1.33 -20.58 -16.83
N VAL A 375 -1.60 -19.36 -16.40
CA VAL A 375 -0.62 -18.26 -16.32
C VAL A 375 0.14 -18.30 -15.01
N ILE A 376 -0.49 -18.78 -13.92
CA ILE A 376 0.16 -18.99 -12.61
C ILE A 376 1.37 -19.94 -12.75
N THR A 377 1.39 -20.78 -13.77
CA THR A 377 2.43 -21.77 -14.06
C THR A 377 3.55 -21.26 -14.99
N ILE A 378 3.68 -19.93 -15.20
CA ILE A 378 4.79 -19.39 -16.01
C ILE A 378 6.14 -19.86 -15.42
N PRO A 379 7.02 -20.44 -16.26
CA PRO A 379 8.32 -20.91 -15.81
C PRO A 379 9.14 -19.78 -15.18
N LYS A 380 9.57 -19.98 -13.94
CA LYS A 380 10.41 -19.01 -13.20
C LYS A 380 11.65 -18.60 -14.00
N ASN A 381 12.18 -19.51 -14.83
CA ASN A 381 13.34 -19.28 -15.70
C ASN A 381 13.13 -18.17 -16.74
N ILE A 382 11.87 -17.91 -17.15
CA ILE A 382 11.53 -16.81 -18.07
C ILE A 382 11.29 -15.52 -17.28
N MET A 383 10.60 -15.63 -16.16
CA MET A 383 10.22 -14.49 -15.34
C MET A 383 11.45 -13.76 -14.74
N ILE A 384 12.43 -14.52 -14.22
CA ILE A 384 13.61 -13.98 -13.55
C ILE A 384 14.40 -13.01 -14.46
N PRO A 385 14.85 -13.41 -15.67
CA PRO A 385 15.61 -12.50 -16.54
C PRO A 385 14.77 -11.31 -17.03
N VAL A 386 13.50 -11.49 -17.32
CA VAL A 386 12.63 -10.39 -17.75
C VAL A 386 12.50 -9.32 -16.66
N VAL A 387 12.16 -9.72 -15.44
CA VAL A 387 12.02 -8.77 -14.33
C VAL A 387 13.36 -8.12 -13.98
N THR A 388 14.46 -8.88 -13.97
CA THR A 388 15.79 -8.33 -13.73
C THR A 388 16.17 -7.28 -14.79
N SER A 389 15.94 -7.56 -16.06
CA SER A 389 16.22 -6.60 -17.14
C SER A 389 15.38 -5.32 -16.99
N LEU A 390 14.10 -5.45 -16.64
CA LEU A 390 13.24 -4.29 -16.36
C LEU A 390 13.74 -3.47 -15.16
N CYS A 391 14.22 -4.13 -14.10
CA CYS A 391 14.81 -3.44 -12.94
C CYS A 391 16.06 -2.63 -13.34
N VAL A 392 16.94 -3.22 -14.14
CA VAL A 392 18.18 -2.57 -14.60
C VAL A 392 17.84 -1.37 -15.51
N ILE A 393 17.04 -1.60 -16.54
CA ILE A 393 16.64 -0.55 -17.50
C ILE A 393 15.92 0.57 -16.77
N GLY A 394 14.96 0.23 -15.90
CA GLY A 394 14.17 1.19 -15.15
C GLY A 394 15.01 2.04 -14.21
N SER A 395 15.95 1.43 -13.48
CA SER A 395 16.83 2.16 -12.58
C SER A 395 17.81 3.08 -13.33
N PHE A 396 18.29 2.67 -14.51
CA PHE A 396 19.13 3.49 -15.36
C PHE A 396 18.36 4.68 -15.96
N ALA A 397 17.14 4.43 -16.46
CA ALA A 397 16.33 5.42 -17.15
C ALA A 397 15.97 6.63 -16.30
N CYS A 398 15.87 6.48 -14.97
CA CYS A 398 15.49 7.58 -14.07
C CYS A 398 16.45 8.77 -14.12
N ASN A 399 17.76 8.53 -14.15
CA ASN A 399 18.77 9.58 -14.08
C ASN A 399 19.91 9.39 -15.09
N ASN A 400 19.82 8.40 -15.97
CA ASN A 400 20.87 7.99 -16.92
C ASN A 400 22.23 7.74 -16.26
N ARG A 401 22.25 7.13 -15.06
CA ARG A 401 23.47 6.88 -14.28
C ARG A 401 23.61 5.40 -13.91
N LEU A 402 24.75 4.81 -14.23
CA LEU A 402 25.09 3.44 -13.79
C LEU A 402 25.16 3.31 -12.26
N PHE A 403 25.44 4.41 -11.55
CA PHE A 403 25.43 4.45 -10.10
C PHE A 403 24.06 4.07 -9.53
N ASP A 404 22.96 4.49 -10.17
CA ASP A 404 21.61 4.16 -9.74
C ASP A 404 21.27 2.67 -9.96
N VAL A 405 21.84 2.05 -10.99
CA VAL A 405 21.76 0.58 -11.16
C VAL A 405 22.52 -0.13 -10.04
N GLY A 406 23.69 0.37 -9.64
CA GLY A 406 24.43 -0.14 -8.48
C GLY A 406 23.65 -0.01 -7.17
N LEU A 407 22.96 1.13 -6.96
CA LEU A 407 22.07 1.33 -5.82
C LEU A 407 20.90 0.34 -5.84
N MET A 408 20.30 0.09 -7.00
CA MET A 408 19.21 -0.88 -7.16
C MET A 408 19.67 -2.29 -6.74
N PHE A 409 20.84 -2.74 -7.18
CA PHE A 409 21.38 -4.04 -6.76
C PHE A 409 21.67 -4.07 -5.26
N PHE A 410 22.27 -3.02 -4.71
CA PHE A 410 22.56 -2.91 -3.27
C PHE A 410 21.28 -3.01 -2.44
N PHE A 411 20.26 -2.20 -2.76
CA PHE A 411 18.99 -2.22 -2.04
C PHE A 411 18.19 -3.51 -2.29
N GLY A 412 18.35 -4.13 -3.45
CA GLY A 412 17.76 -5.43 -3.73
C GLY A 412 18.33 -6.54 -2.88
N LEU A 413 19.64 -6.59 -2.75
CA LEU A 413 20.32 -7.53 -1.85
C LEU A 413 19.94 -7.26 -0.39
N MET A 414 19.94 -6.01 0.03
CA MET A 414 19.53 -5.61 1.37
C MET A 414 18.07 -6.01 1.65
N GLY A 415 17.15 -5.75 0.71
CA GLY A 415 15.73 -6.13 0.84
C GLY A 415 15.53 -7.65 0.92
N PHE A 416 16.28 -8.42 0.14
CA PHE A 416 16.29 -9.87 0.22
C PHE A 416 16.79 -10.37 1.59
N MET A 417 17.89 -9.83 2.09
CA MET A 417 18.42 -10.16 3.42
C MET A 417 17.42 -9.79 4.53
N MET A 418 16.82 -8.62 4.46
CA MET A 418 15.81 -8.20 5.43
C MET A 418 14.64 -9.20 5.49
N ARG A 419 14.11 -9.62 4.34
CA ARG A 419 13.05 -10.64 4.29
C ARG A 419 13.50 -11.97 4.86
N ARG A 420 14.75 -12.38 4.57
CA ARG A 420 15.33 -13.63 5.07
C ARG A 420 15.43 -13.68 6.59
N PHE A 421 15.65 -12.54 7.22
CA PHE A 421 15.75 -12.39 8.67
C PHE A 421 14.48 -11.82 9.32
N ASP A 422 13.33 -11.84 8.62
CA ASP A 422 12.03 -11.33 9.09
C ASP A 422 12.04 -9.85 9.50
N TYR A 423 12.85 -9.02 8.84
CA TYR A 423 12.76 -7.57 8.95
C TYR A 423 11.78 -7.03 7.90
N PRO A 424 10.78 -6.22 8.28
CA PRO A 424 9.81 -5.69 7.33
C PRO A 424 10.45 -4.59 6.47
N VAL A 425 10.29 -4.71 5.15
CA VAL A 425 10.82 -3.73 4.19
C VAL A 425 9.93 -2.49 4.10
N ALA A 426 8.61 -2.64 4.25
CA ALA A 426 7.66 -1.52 4.12
C ALA A 426 7.92 -0.37 5.12
N PRO A 427 8.19 -0.61 6.41
CA PRO A 427 8.55 0.45 7.35
C PRO A 427 9.82 1.22 6.96
N LEU A 428 10.82 0.52 6.43
CA LEU A 428 12.06 1.14 5.94
C LEU A 428 11.77 2.13 4.81
N ILE A 429 10.99 1.69 3.82
CA ILE A 429 10.65 2.50 2.65
C ILE A 429 9.83 3.72 3.05
N LEU A 430 8.82 3.54 3.91
CA LEU A 430 8.04 4.65 4.41
C LEU A 430 8.91 5.65 5.17
N ALA A 431 9.87 5.17 5.97
CA ALA A 431 10.81 6.03 6.67
C ALA A 431 11.76 6.75 5.69
N MET A 432 12.17 6.09 4.62
CA MET A 432 13.00 6.70 3.58
C MET A 432 12.25 7.82 2.83
N VAL A 433 10.96 7.64 2.55
CA VAL A 433 10.12 8.64 1.88
C VAL A 433 9.74 9.79 2.83
N LEU A 434 9.26 9.45 4.04
CA LEU A 434 8.79 10.44 5.01
C LEU A 434 9.93 11.16 5.75
N GLY A 435 11.13 10.57 5.80
CA GLY A 435 12.24 11.07 6.60
C GLY A 435 12.69 12.47 6.20
N LYS A 436 12.75 12.78 4.91
CA LYS A 436 13.07 14.14 4.42
C LYS A 436 12.01 15.16 4.85
N MET A 437 10.73 14.80 4.75
CA MET A 437 9.62 15.64 5.19
C MET A 437 9.67 15.85 6.71
N MET A 438 9.94 14.80 7.46
CA MET A 438 10.03 14.82 8.92
C MET A 438 11.19 15.71 9.39
N ASP A 439 12.41 15.52 8.86
CA ASP A 439 13.59 16.33 9.19
C ASP A 439 13.35 17.81 8.89
N SER A 440 12.88 18.13 7.68
CA SER A 440 12.63 19.51 7.27
C SER A 440 11.57 20.20 8.13
N ASN A 441 10.42 19.55 8.37
CA ASN A 441 9.35 20.17 9.15
C ASN A 441 9.73 20.32 10.63
N PHE A 442 10.42 19.35 11.23
CA PHE A 442 10.87 19.45 12.62
C PHE A 442 11.84 20.62 12.80
N ARG A 443 12.82 20.75 11.94
CA ARG A 443 13.81 21.84 12.02
C ARG A 443 13.20 23.21 11.74
N GLN A 444 12.25 23.29 10.80
CA GLN A 444 11.49 24.53 10.57
C GLN A 444 10.63 24.88 11.80
N ALA A 445 9.97 23.91 12.42
CA ALA A 445 9.21 24.12 13.66
C ALA A 445 10.12 24.61 14.78
N LEU A 446 11.30 24.01 14.93
CA LEU A 446 12.29 24.43 15.94
C LEU A 446 12.81 25.85 15.67
N SER A 447 13.11 26.18 14.41
CA SER A 447 13.55 27.53 14.03
C SER A 447 12.49 28.59 14.31
N LEU A 448 11.21 28.29 14.01
CA LEU A 448 10.09 29.19 14.33
C LEU A 448 9.89 29.34 15.86
N ALA A 449 10.06 28.27 16.59
CA ALA A 449 9.94 28.28 18.06
C ALA A 449 11.07 29.08 18.73
N SER A 450 12.30 28.98 18.22
CA SER A 450 13.45 29.71 18.78
C SER A 450 13.35 31.24 18.64
N SER A 451 12.53 31.73 17.70
CA SER A 451 12.25 33.16 17.51
C SER A 451 11.00 33.65 18.27
N SER A 452 10.35 32.79 19.06
CA SER A 452 9.12 33.09 19.82
C SER A 452 9.42 33.34 21.30
N ASP A 453 8.64 34.19 21.95
CA ASP A 453 8.75 34.48 23.40
C ASP A 453 8.52 33.22 24.25
N ASN A 454 7.72 32.26 23.75
CA ASN A 454 7.48 30.98 24.42
C ASN A 454 7.65 29.82 23.44
N PRO A 455 8.87 29.25 23.33
CA PRO A 455 9.18 28.17 22.38
C PRO A 455 8.30 26.93 22.55
N PHE A 456 7.96 26.58 23.79
CA PHE A 456 7.11 25.40 24.06
C PHE A 456 5.69 25.60 23.54
N MET A 457 5.08 26.77 23.78
CA MET A 457 3.75 27.07 23.27
C MET A 457 3.74 27.21 21.74
N ALA A 458 4.81 27.74 21.15
CA ALA A 458 4.94 27.81 19.68
C ALA A 458 4.98 26.42 19.03
N MET A 459 5.58 25.43 19.69
CA MET A 459 5.66 24.05 19.18
C MET A 459 4.40 23.24 19.51
N PHE A 460 3.86 23.33 20.73
CA PHE A 460 2.84 22.41 21.23
C PHE A 460 1.49 23.06 21.55
N GLY A 461 1.34 24.36 21.37
CA GLY A 461 0.11 25.09 21.68
C GLY A 461 -1.04 24.87 20.68
N HIS A 462 -0.76 24.33 19.50
CA HIS A 462 -1.79 24.08 18.48
C HIS A 462 -2.63 22.84 18.85
N PRO A 463 -3.97 22.89 18.78
CA PRO A 463 -4.82 21.76 19.18
C PRO A 463 -4.52 20.45 18.45
N ILE A 464 -4.23 20.51 17.17
CA ILE A 464 -3.89 19.33 16.35
C ILE A 464 -2.56 18.73 16.81
N THR A 465 -1.58 19.56 17.15
CA THR A 465 -0.27 19.13 17.69
C THR A 465 -0.45 18.33 18.97
N ILE A 466 -1.32 18.81 19.88
CA ILE A 466 -1.61 18.13 21.16
C ILE A 466 -2.20 16.74 20.86
N VAL A 467 -3.22 16.66 20.02
CA VAL A 467 -3.87 15.39 19.66
C VAL A 467 -2.88 14.42 19.03
N LEU A 468 -2.10 14.88 18.03
CA LEU A 468 -1.10 14.05 17.36
C LEU A 468 0.00 13.59 18.31
N SER A 469 0.44 14.46 19.25
CA SER A 469 1.44 14.10 20.27
C SER A 469 0.92 12.98 21.17
N ILE A 470 -0.32 13.09 21.66
CA ILE A 470 -0.94 12.08 22.51
C ILE A 470 -1.09 10.75 21.74
N CYS A 471 -1.60 10.79 20.50
CA CYS A 471 -1.74 9.60 19.66
C CYS A 471 -0.39 8.93 19.38
N THR A 472 0.64 9.72 19.04
CA THR A 472 1.99 9.22 18.77
C THR A 472 2.60 8.56 20.01
N LEU A 473 2.49 9.24 21.16
CA LEU A 473 2.98 8.72 22.45
C LEU A 473 2.26 7.41 22.81
N PHE A 474 0.95 7.36 22.63
CA PHE A 474 0.14 6.16 22.89
C PHE A 474 0.56 4.97 22.03
N VAL A 475 0.83 5.19 20.72
CA VAL A 475 1.32 4.14 19.82
C VAL A 475 2.73 3.70 20.21
N LEU A 476 3.64 4.62 20.48
CA LEU A 476 5.01 4.30 20.87
C LEU A 476 5.05 3.52 22.19
N LEU A 477 4.35 4.00 23.21
CA LEU A 477 4.31 3.35 24.53
C LEU A 477 3.52 2.03 24.49
N GLY A 478 2.45 1.96 23.69
CA GLY A 478 1.59 0.78 23.58
C GLY A 478 2.28 -0.47 23.07
N ASN A 479 3.39 -0.30 22.39
CA ASN A 479 4.16 -1.39 21.81
C ASN A 479 5.39 -1.80 22.64
N ILE A 480 5.68 -1.10 23.73
CA ILE A 480 6.76 -1.45 24.66
C ILE A 480 6.28 -2.56 25.60
N PRO A 481 7.04 -3.67 25.77
CA PRO A 481 6.59 -4.80 26.59
C PRO A 481 6.21 -4.46 28.03
N TRP A 482 6.88 -3.51 28.67
CA TRP A 482 6.61 -3.15 30.08
C TRP A 482 5.38 -2.26 30.25
N THR A 483 4.97 -1.50 29.23
CA THR A 483 3.78 -0.63 29.28
C THR A 483 2.51 -1.33 28.86
N LYS A 484 2.63 -2.46 28.13
CA LYS A 484 1.50 -3.26 27.64
C LYS A 484 0.46 -3.58 28.71
N PRO A 485 0.81 -4.05 29.95
CA PRO A 485 -0.18 -4.35 31.00
C PRO A 485 -0.98 -3.12 31.45
N TYR A 486 -0.35 -1.94 31.45
CA TYR A 486 -1.02 -0.69 31.85
C TYR A 486 -1.98 -0.19 30.78
N ILE A 487 -1.58 -0.31 29.51
CA ILE A 487 -2.39 0.12 28.36
C ILE A 487 -3.57 -0.83 28.15
N ASP A 488 -3.41 -2.12 28.36
CA ASP A 488 -4.51 -3.09 28.30
C ASP A 488 -5.54 -2.84 29.41
N LYS A 489 -5.12 -2.37 30.60
CA LYS A 489 -6.04 -1.87 31.64
C LYS A 489 -6.84 -0.65 31.15
N VAL A 490 -6.19 0.33 30.52
CA VAL A 490 -6.85 1.54 30.00
C VAL A 490 -7.84 1.15 28.89
N LYS A 491 -7.44 0.28 27.95
CA LYS A 491 -8.35 -0.25 26.91
C LYS A 491 -9.55 -0.97 27.50
N GLY A 492 -9.36 -1.75 28.58
CA GLY A 492 -10.43 -2.45 29.31
C GLY A 492 -11.45 -1.50 29.95
N ILE A 493 -11.04 -0.31 30.38
CA ILE A 493 -11.93 0.72 30.94
C ILE A 493 -12.84 1.31 29.83
N PHE A 494 -12.28 1.53 28.64
CA PHE A 494 -13.06 2.04 27.49
C PHE A 494 -13.98 0.99 26.87
N SER A 495 -13.58 -0.28 26.84
CA SER A 495 -14.42 -1.38 26.30
C SER A 495 -15.61 -1.74 27.22
N ARG A 496 -15.52 -1.48 28.53
CA ARG A 496 -16.63 -1.69 29.49
C ARG A 496 -17.73 -0.64 29.43
N LYS A 497 -17.51 0.51 28.75
CA LYS A 497 -18.53 1.55 28.57
C LYS A 497 -19.35 1.41 27.30
N THR A 498 -19.06 0.43 26.46
CA THR A 498 -19.74 0.17 25.16
C THR A 498 -20.41 -1.23 25.10
N ALA A 499 -20.52 -1.93 26.24
CA ALA A 499 -21.27 -3.18 26.39
C ALA A 499 -22.61 -2.93 27.11
#